data_1f2d714316368fa6617a7250816336a5
#
_entry.id   1f2d714316368fa6617a7250816336a5
#
_cell.length_a   1.000
_cell.length_b   1.000
_cell.length_c   1.000
_cell.angle_alpha   90.00
_cell.angle_beta   90.00
_cell.angle_gamma   90.00
#
_symmetry.space_group_name_H-M   'P 1'
#
loop_
_entity.id
_entity.type
_entity.pdbx_description
1 polymer ?
#
loop_
_entity_poly.entity_id
_entity_poly.type
_entity_poly.pdbx_seq_one_letter_code
_entity_poly.pdbx_strand_id
1 'polypeptide(L)'
;MNYTFKENQLDYETYYILRKSVKWNNWSKEQAEIALKNSYYTVTVFDNTVAIGMGRVVGDGIYFMIMDIVVKPEYQRMGIGSTIIHMLLEHIEKNMCVGSRVSVQLISEPDKEQFYIKQGFKLIPHEYCGPALRKV
;
A
#
# COMPACT_ATOMS: atom_id res chain seq x y z
N MET A 1 1.36 -1.05 -23.01
CA MET A 1 0.18 -0.56 -22.32
C MET A 1 0.56 0.59 -21.40
N ASN A 2 -0.22 1.65 -21.47
CA ASN A 2 0.12 2.88 -20.77
C ASN A 2 -0.78 3.04 -19.56
N TYR A 3 -0.24 2.74 -18.39
CA TYR A 3 -0.91 3.00 -17.13
C TYR A 3 -0.47 4.35 -16.59
N THR A 4 -1.38 5.05 -15.94
CA THR A 4 -1.11 6.32 -15.28
C THR A 4 -1.08 6.11 -13.78
N PHE A 5 0.01 6.53 -13.14
CA PHE A 5 0.17 6.45 -11.69
C PHE A 5 0.01 7.85 -11.11
N LYS A 6 -1.00 8.03 -10.26
CA LYS A 6 -1.32 9.34 -9.68
C LYS A 6 -1.07 9.33 -8.18
N GLU A 7 -0.48 10.40 -7.68
CA GLU A 7 -0.14 10.54 -6.27
C GLU A 7 -1.22 11.34 -5.53
N ASN A 8 -1.57 10.86 -4.35
CA ASN A 8 -2.45 11.57 -3.41
C ASN A 8 -3.82 11.94 -3.98
N GLN A 9 -4.36 11.07 -4.84
CA GLN A 9 -5.66 11.27 -5.47
C GLN A 9 -6.63 10.10 -5.23
N LEU A 10 -6.35 9.28 -4.22
CA LEU A 10 -7.21 8.14 -3.89
C LEU A 10 -8.44 8.63 -3.13
N ASP A 11 -9.61 8.55 -3.77
CA ASP A 11 -10.88 8.91 -3.16
C ASP A 11 -11.64 7.69 -2.65
N TYR A 12 -12.74 7.93 -1.94
CA TYR A 12 -13.53 6.87 -1.33
C TYR A 12 -14.10 5.90 -2.38
N GLU A 13 -14.67 6.40 -3.46
CA GLU A 13 -15.30 5.56 -4.49
C GLU A 13 -14.29 4.61 -5.11
N THR A 14 -13.12 5.11 -5.44
CA THR A 14 -12.03 4.30 -6.00
C THR A 14 -11.54 3.28 -4.97
N TYR A 15 -11.35 3.70 -3.74
CA TYR A 15 -10.93 2.83 -2.64
C TYR A 15 -11.92 1.68 -2.44
N TYR A 16 -13.21 2.00 -2.41
CA TYR A 16 -14.29 1.01 -2.26
C TYR A 16 -14.27 -0.01 -3.39
N ILE A 17 -14.24 0.46 -4.64
CA ILE A 17 -14.30 -0.40 -5.83
C ILE A 17 -13.08 -1.33 -5.90
N LEU A 18 -11.90 -0.81 -5.59
CA LEU A 18 -10.68 -1.61 -5.66
C LEU A 18 -10.64 -2.68 -4.56
N ARG A 19 -11.02 -2.35 -3.33
CA ARG A 19 -11.12 -3.35 -2.27
C ARG A 19 -12.15 -4.44 -2.62
N LYS A 20 -13.30 -4.05 -3.17
CA LYS A 20 -14.33 -4.98 -3.61
C LYS A 20 -13.82 -5.90 -4.72
N SER A 21 -12.99 -5.40 -5.62
CA SER A 21 -12.46 -6.19 -6.74
C SER A 21 -11.64 -7.40 -6.31
N VAL A 22 -11.06 -7.35 -5.11
CA VAL A 22 -10.29 -8.46 -4.52
C VAL A 22 -11.04 -9.13 -3.36
N LYS A 23 -12.34 -8.85 -3.25
CA LYS A 23 -13.24 -9.47 -2.27
C LYS A 23 -12.89 -9.16 -0.80
N TRP A 24 -12.29 -8.02 -0.57
CA TRP A 24 -12.05 -7.55 0.81
C TRP A 24 -13.31 -6.87 1.34
N ASN A 25 -13.56 -7.03 2.64
CA ASN A 25 -14.63 -6.32 3.33
C ASN A 25 -14.32 -4.82 3.34
N ASN A 26 -15.33 -4.01 3.08
CA ASN A 26 -15.16 -2.57 3.09
C ASN A 26 -15.54 -1.97 4.45
N TRP A 27 -15.02 -0.77 4.66
CA TRP A 27 -15.31 0.06 5.82
C TRP A 27 -16.48 1.00 5.50
N SER A 28 -17.07 1.61 6.51
CA SER A 28 -18.07 2.64 6.26
C SER A 28 -17.46 3.81 5.48
N LYS A 29 -18.28 4.53 4.74
CA LYS A 29 -17.82 5.70 3.97
C LYS A 29 -17.12 6.72 4.87
N GLU A 30 -17.76 7.05 5.99
CA GLU A 30 -17.21 8.01 6.95
C GLU A 30 -15.83 7.57 7.46
N GLN A 31 -15.71 6.32 7.86
CA GLN A 31 -14.46 5.77 8.38
C GLN A 31 -13.37 5.76 7.30
N ALA A 32 -13.72 5.35 6.08
CA ALA A 32 -12.77 5.30 4.97
C ALA A 32 -12.28 6.69 4.58
N GLU A 33 -13.17 7.68 4.55
CA GLU A 33 -12.79 9.06 4.23
C GLU A 33 -11.82 9.63 5.26
N ILE A 34 -12.02 9.34 6.54
CA ILE A 34 -11.08 9.74 7.60
C ILE A 34 -9.72 9.08 7.37
N ALA A 35 -9.72 7.78 7.08
CA ALA A 35 -8.48 7.03 6.86
C ALA A 35 -7.70 7.57 5.64
N LEU A 36 -8.39 7.86 4.55
CA LEU A 36 -7.75 8.40 3.36
C LEU A 36 -7.17 9.78 3.60
N LYS A 37 -7.90 10.64 4.31
CA LYS A 37 -7.43 11.97 4.67
C LYS A 37 -6.17 11.91 5.54
N ASN A 38 -6.07 10.93 6.42
CA ASN A 38 -4.94 10.76 7.32
C ASN A 38 -3.81 9.90 6.74
N SER A 39 -3.93 9.48 5.50
CA SER A 39 -2.85 8.75 4.84
C SER A 39 -1.67 9.67 4.59
N TYR A 40 -0.47 9.15 4.84
CA TYR A 40 0.76 9.89 4.59
C TYR A 40 0.99 10.09 3.08
N TYR A 41 0.65 9.06 2.29
CA TYR A 41 0.86 9.08 0.85
C TYR A 41 0.01 7.99 0.22
N THR A 42 -0.54 8.25 -0.96
CA THR A 42 -1.31 7.26 -1.72
C THR A 42 -0.89 7.26 -3.18
N VAL A 43 -1.03 6.10 -3.82
CA VAL A 43 -0.85 5.93 -5.26
C VAL A 43 -2.10 5.28 -5.80
N THR A 44 -2.61 5.80 -6.91
CA THR A 44 -3.72 5.21 -7.66
C THR A 44 -3.26 4.97 -9.09
N VAL A 45 -3.57 3.81 -9.63
CA VAL A 45 -3.19 3.43 -10.98
C VAL A 45 -4.42 3.39 -11.86
N PHE A 46 -4.32 4.00 -13.02
CA PHE A 46 -5.41 4.06 -14.00
C PHE A 46 -4.99 3.42 -15.32
N ASP A 47 -5.92 2.68 -15.91
CA ASP A 47 -5.89 2.29 -17.31
C ASP A 47 -6.88 3.20 -18.00
N ASN A 48 -6.39 4.23 -18.70
CA ASN A 48 -7.19 5.35 -19.19
C ASN A 48 -7.94 6.03 -18.03
N THR A 49 -9.26 5.89 -17.96
CA THR A 49 -10.09 6.49 -16.91
C THR A 49 -10.49 5.50 -15.81
N VAL A 50 -10.13 4.23 -15.96
CA VAL A 50 -10.53 3.18 -15.02
C VAL A 50 -9.45 2.95 -13.99
N ALA A 51 -9.79 3.08 -12.72
CA ALA A 51 -8.87 2.76 -11.62
C ALA A 51 -8.67 1.26 -11.55
N ILE A 52 -7.42 0.80 -11.57
CA ILE A 52 -7.06 -0.62 -11.61
C ILE A 52 -6.16 -1.05 -10.46
N GLY A 53 -5.60 -0.12 -9.69
CA GLY A 53 -4.74 -0.45 -8.58
C GLY A 53 -4.55 0.71 -7.64
N MET A 54 -4.10 0.40 -6.44
CA MET A 54 -3.84 1.41 -5.41
C MET A 54 -2.85 0.90 -4.37
N GLY A 55 -2.31 1.82 -3.60
CA GLY A 55 -1.58 1.56 -2.37
C GLY A 55 -1.55 2.82 -1.54
N ARG A 56 -1.38 2.66 -0.24
CA ARG A 56 -1.24 3.81 0.64
C ARG A 56 -0.28 3.52 1.78
N VAL A 57 0.21 4.59 2.40
CA VAL A 57 1.11 4.54 3.54
C VAL A 57 0.51 5.36 4.65
N VAL A 58 0.53 4.83 5.88
CA VAL A 58 0.26 5.59 7.10
C VAL A 58 1.53 5.64 7.91
N GLY A 59 1.77 6.72 8.63
CA GLY A 59 2.99 6.82 9.43
C GLY A 59 3.21 8.20 10.01
N ASP A 60 4.17 8.26 10.93
CA ASP A 60 4.43 9.47 11.73
C ASP A 60 5.81 10.10 11.46
N GLY A 61 6.54 9.56 10.48
CA GLY A 61 7.91 10.00 10.19
C GLY A 61 8.99 9.06 10.71
N ILE A 62 8.63 8.15 11.63
CA ILE A 62 9.52 7.11 12.15
C ILE A 62 8.99 5.74 11.74
N TYR A 63 7.74 5.48 12.05
CA TYR A 63 7.06 4.23 11.75
C TYR A 63 6.09 4.42 10.59
N PHE A 64 6.20 3.56 9.61
CA PHE A 64 5.33 3.56 8.44
C PHE A 64 4.71 2.19 8.24
N MET A 65 3.43 2.18 7.86
CA MET A 65 2.72 0.96 7.53
C MET A 65 2.20 1.07 6.10
N ILE A 66 2.58 0.12 5.27
CA ILE A 66 2.03 0.02 3.92
C ILE A 66 0.69 -0.70 4.01
N MET A 67 -0.34 -0.10 3.43
CA MET A 67 -1.72 -0.56 3.55
C MET A 67 -2.38 -0.63 2.18
N ASP A 68 -3.34 -1.54 2.06
CA ASP A 68 -4.27 -1.57 0.93
C ASP A 68 -3.58 -1.62 -0.44
N ILE A 69 -2.60 -2.49 -0.58
CA ILE A 69 -2.01 -2.76 -1.89
C ILE A 69 -2.99 -3.63 -2.66
N VAL A 70 -3.61 -3.08 -3.67
CA VAL A 70 -4.59 -3.77 -4.50
C VAL A 70 -4.27 -3.56 -5.96
N VAL A 71 -4.32 -4.63 -6.74
CA VAL A 71 -4.35 -4.59 -8.20
C VAL A 71 -5.53 -5.46 -8.61
N LYS A 72 -6.41 -4.93 -9.46
CA LYS A 72 -7.57 -5.71 -9.94
C LYS A 72 -7.08 -7.05 -10.53
N PRO A 73 -7.82 -8.15 -10.30
CA PRO A 73 -7.37 -9.48 -10.73
C PRO A 73 -6.92 -9.56 -12.20
N GLU A 74 -7.65 -8.92 -13.10
CA GLU A 74 -7.34 -8.95 -14.53
C GLU A 74 -6.08 -8.16 -14.91
N TYR A 75 -5.54 -7.38 -13.99
CA TYR A 75 -4.31 -6.59 -14.19
C TYR A 75 -3.13 -7.09 -13.36
N GLN A 76 -3.30 -8.19 -12.65
CA GLN A 76 -2.22 -8.77 -11.83
C GLN A 76 -1.16 -9.42 -12.72
N ARG A 77 0.05 -9.61 -12.16
CA ARG A 77 1.21 -10.21 -12.84
C ARG A 77 1.74 -9.39 -14.01
N MET A 78 1.52 -8.10 -13.99
CA MET A 78 2.02 -7.15 -15.01
C MET A 78 3.00 -6.14 -14.44
N GLY A 79 3.46 -6.36 -13.19
CA GLY A 79 4.42 -5.47 -12.55
C GLY A 79 3.83 -4.22 -11.89
N ILE A 80 2.51 -4.06 -11.92
CA ILE A 80 1.84 -2.88 -11.36
C ILE A 80 2.04 -2.81 -9.85
N GLY A 81 1.83 -3.92 -9.14
CA GLY A 81 2.03 -3.98 -7.70
C GLY A 81 3.45 -3.62 -7.29
N SER A 82 4.45 -4.10 -8.01
CA SER A 82 5.86 -3.77 -7.75
C SER A 82 6.11 -2.28 -7.93
N THR A 83 5.52 -1.67 -8.95
CA THR A 83 5.66 -0.23 -9.19
C THR A 83 5.01 0.58 -8.06
N ILE A 84 3.83 0.17 -7.61
CA ILE A 84 3.16 0.81 -6.47
C ILE A 84 4.07 0.78 -5.24
N ILE A 85 4.57 -0.39 -4.87
CA ILE A 85 5.46 -0.54 -3.70
C ILE A 85 6.69 0.34 -3.85
N HIS A 86 7.30 0.34 -5.03
CA HIS A 86 8.48 1.15 -5.29
C HIS A 86 8.20 2.65 -5.10
N MET A 87 7.06 3.14 -5.59
CA MET A 87 6.68 4.54 -5.42
C MET A 87 6.44 4.89 -3.95
N LEU A 88 5.80 4.01 -3.19
CA LEU A 88 5.57 4.22 -1.76
C LEU A 88 6.89 4.31 -1.00
N LEU A 89 7.80 3.38 -1.22
CA LEU A 89 9.10 3.35 -0.56
C LEU A 89 9.98 4.54 -0.96
N GLU A 90 9.97 4.91 -2.23
CA GLU A 90 10.73 6.06 -2.72
C GLU A 90 10.24 7.36 -2.08
N HIS A 91 8.92 7.51 -1.95
CA HIS A 91 8.36 8.70 -1.31
C HIS A 91 8.79 8.82 0.15
N ILE A 92 8.77 7.72 0.90
CA ILE A 92 9.24 7.70 2.29
C ILE A 92 10.71 8.10 2.34
N GLU A 93 11.55 7.49 1.52
CA GLU A 93 12.99 7.74 1.50
C GLU A 93 13.32 9.19 1.17
N LYS A 94 12.65 9.77 0.18
CA LYS A 94 12.86 11.15 -0.23
C LYS A 94 12.51 12.18 0.84
N ASN A 95 11.57 11.85 1.71
CA ASN A 95 11.01 12.81 2.67
C ASN A 95 11.47 12.58 4.10
N MET A 96 12.31 11.57 4.34
CA MET A 96 12.88 11.36 5.67
C MET A 96 14.03 12.34 5.93
N CYS A 97 14.27 12.63 7.19
CA CYS A 97 15.39 13.51 7.58
C CYS A 97 16.72 12.89 7.17
N VAL A 98 17.65 13.74 6.72
CA VAL A 98 19.00 13.30 6.33
C VAL A 98 19.68 12.60 7.50
N GLY A 99 20.25 11.43 7.23
CA GLY A 99 20.96 10.63 8.25
C GLY A 99 20.04 9.88 9.21
N SER A 100 18.73 9.97 9.00
CA SER A 100 17.77 9.23 9.83
C SER A 100 17.52 7.83 9.26
N ARG A 101 16.82 7.03 10.05
CA ARG A 101 16.32 5.73 9.64
C ARG A 101 14.84 5.65 9.98
N VAL A 102 14.10 4.82 9.25
CA VAL A 102 12.67 4.63 9.46
C VAL A 102 12.36 3.15 9.52
N SER A 103 11.22 2.81 10.10
CA SER A 103 10.71 1.45 10.13
C SER A 103 9.51 1.37 9.20
N VAL A 104 9.60 0.55 8.15
CA VAL A 104 8.53 0.35 7.19
C VAL A 104 8.04 -1.08 7.27
N GLN A 105 6.76 -1.28 7.52
CA GLN A 105 6.16 -2.59 7.76
C GLN A 105 4.87 -2.76 6.96
N LEU A 106 4.43 -3.99 6.84
CA LEU A 106 3.12 -4.32 6.28
C LEU A 106 2.66 -5.66 6.83
N ILE A 107 1.35 -5.92 6.68
CA ILE A 107 0.79 -7.22 6.97
C ILE A 107 0.28 -7.77 5.64
N SER A 108 0.86 -8.88 5.21
CA SER A 108 0.52 -9.52 3.95
C SER A 108 -0.75 -10.35 4.07
N GLU A 109 -1.50 -10.49 2.97
CA GLU A 109 -2.45 -11.58 2.87
C GLU A 109 -1.71 -12.92 2.86
N PRO A 110 -2.36 -14.00 3.31
CA PRO A 110 -1.78 -15.35 3.15
C PRO A 110 -1.39 -15.61 1.69
N ASP A 111 -0.25 -16.28 1.51
CA ASP A 111 0.26 -16.68 0.19
C ASP A 111 0.75 -15.54 -0.70
N LYS A 112 0.88 -14.33 -0.16
CA LYS A 112 1.46 -13.18 -0.88
C LYS A 112 2.85 -12.79 -0.36
N GLU A 113 3.37 -13.51 0.62
CA GLU A 113 4.64 -13.17 1.29
C GLU A 113 5.80 -13.06 0.29
N GLN A 114 5.86 -13.97 -0.70
CA GLN A 114 6.97 -13.98 -1.65
C GLN A 114 7.01 -12.73 -2.52
N PHE A 115 5.86 -12.15 -2.83
CA PHE A 115 5.80 -10.89 -3.56
C PHE A 115 6.55 -9.79 -2.78
N TYR A 116 6.28 -9.69 -1.48
CA TYR A 116 6.90 -8.66 -0.63
C TYR A 116 8.36 -8.96 -0.34
N ILE A 117 8.73 -10.22 -0.17
CA ILE A 117 10.13 -10.61 0.03
C ILE A 117 10.96 -10.18 -1.19
N LYS A 118 10.44 -10.32 -2.40
CA LYS A 118 11.10 -9.85 -3.62
C LYS A 118 11.26 -8.33 -3.65
N GLN A 119 10.44 -7.60 -2.92
CA GLN A 119 10.53 -6.15 -2.81
C GLN A 119 11.46 -5.67 -1.69
N GLY A 120 12.14 -6.60 -1.02
CA GLY A 120 13.10 -6.27 0.04
C GLY A 120 12.60 -6.40 1.47
N PHE A 121 11.39 -6.92 1.65
CA PHE A 121 10.83 -7.13 2.99
C PHE A 121 11.27 -8.48 3.55
N LYS A 122 11.36 -8.57 4.88
CA LYS A 122 11.63 -9.81 5.59
C LYS A 122 10.42 -10.20 6.42
N LEU A 123 10.23 -11.50 6.59
CA LEU A 123 9.19 -12.01 7.49
C LEU A 123 9.48 -11.56 8.93
N ILE A 124 8.42 -11.28 9.68
CA ILE A 124 8.48 -10.99 11.11
C ILE A 124 7.96 -12.24 11.86
N PRO A 125 8.70 -12.81 12.82
CA PRO A 125 9.95 -12.30 13.40
C PRO A 125 11.18 -12.60 12.55
N HIS A 126 12.22 -11.83 12.79
CA HIS A 126 13.55 -12.11 12.27
C HIS A 126 14.60 -11.75 13.34
N GLU A 127 15.90 -11.81 12.99
CA GLU A 127 17.00 -11.65 13.93
C GLU A 127 16.89 -10.44 14.86
N TYR A 128 16.37 -9.32 14.33
CA TYR A 128 16.31 -8.06 15.08
C TYR A 128 14.88 -7.60 15.38
N CYS A 129 13.91 -8.46 15.17
CA CYS A 129 12.49 -8.07 15.30
C CYS A 129 11.65 -9.24 15.82
N GLY A 130 10.91 -9.01 16.88
CA GLY A 130 9.93 -9.98 17.40
C GLY A 130 8.70 -10.10 16.50
N PRO A 131 7.78 -11.02 16.82
CA PRO A 131 6.59 -11.23 16.00
C PRO A 131 5.62 -10.05 16.07
N ALA A 132 4.89 -9.86 14.99
CA ALA A 132 3.78 -8.91 14.98
C ALA A 132 2.56 -9.50 15.68
N LEU A 133 1.76 -8.63 16.31
CA LEU A 133 0.56 -9.03 17.03
C LEU A 133 -0.58 -8.09 16.64
N ARG A 134 -1.78 -8.63 16.57
CA ARG A 134 -2.97 -7.86 16.23
C ARG A 134 -4.00 -8.00 17.35
N LYS A 135 -4.63 -6.87 17.72
CA LYS A 135 -5.77 -6.90 18.62
C LYS A 135 -6.99 -7.46 17.87
N VAL A 136 -7.63 -8.48 18.41
CA VAL A 136 -8.85 -9.09 17.85
C VAL A 136 -10.02 -8.92 18.79
#